data_25f260a64cabbf5b2f7d6c9077af45fd
#
_entry.id   25f260a64cabbf5b2f7d6c9077af45fd
#
_cell.length_a   1.000
_cell.length_b   1.000
_cell.length_c   1.000
_cell.angle_alpha   90.00
_cell.angle_beta   90.00
_cell.angle_gamma   90.00
#
_symmetry.space_group_name_H-M   'P 1'
#
loop_
_entity.id
_entity.type
_entity.pdbx_description
1 polymer ?
#
loop_
_entity_poly.entity_id
_entity_poly.type
_entity_poly.pdbx_seq_one_letter_code
_entity_poly.pdbx_strand_id
1 'polypeptide(L)'
;LPDTSDPVPDGMISGVPISGVPGWAGATPAAAHRAAAVGAEAAEAEAEADDDDHDGHTVMSSAIADLKAAASAPSAPKFSAPANPNAPKILAVTCENGHPNPTARENCRECGSHLSAEAELATRPSLGRMVVTSGAATSGAAGIRGGQVVELDRPVIVGRRPRTNNTSADQMPRLVTVSSPQQDISRSHTEISLEDWHVLVTDLATTNGTTLLRPGQPPRRLHPNEKELVSDGDVVDLGDGVTLTFEGIW
;
A
#
# COMPACT_ATOMS: atom_id res chain seq x y z
N LEU A 1 15.94 -60.16 31.25
CA LEU A 1 14.70 -59.85 31.95
C LEU A 1 14.97 -59.43 33.40
N PRO A 2 14.61 -58.26 33.82
CA PRO A 2 13.42 -58.06 34.61
C PRO A 2 12.57 -56.87 34.11
N ASP A 3 11.31 -57.13 34.26
CA ASP A 3 10.14 -56.31 34.22
C ASP A 3 10.18 -55.24 35.34
N THR A 4 9.99 -53.98 35.03
CA THR A 4 9.64 -52.94 36.02
C THR A 4 8.60 -52.03 35.43
N SER A 5 7.35 -52.43 35.71
CA SER A 5 6.17 -51.58 35.57
C SER A 5 6.16 -50.55 36.72
N ASP A 6 6.31 -49.27 36.39
CA ASP A 6 6.06 -48.19 37.34
C ASP A 6 4.62 -47.68 37.22
N PRO A 7 3.93 -47.48 38.34
CA PRO A 7 2.54 -47.02 38.34
C PRO A 7 2.43 -45.50 38.18
N VAL A 8 1.45 -45.08 37.40
CA VAL A 8 1.02 -43.68 37.20
C VAL A 8 0.29 -43.20 38.48
N PRO A 9 0.63 -42.05 39.05
CA PRO A 9 -0.18 -41.48 40.11
C PRO A 9 -1.41 -40.76 39.56
N ASP A 10 -2.54 -41.26 40.00
CA ASP A 10 -3.87 -40.66 39.86
C ASP A 10 -3.94 -39.39 40.73
N GLY A 11 -3.93 -38.22 40.09
CA GLY A 11 -4.02 -36.91 40.73
C GLY A 11 -5.38 -36.27 40.48
N MET A 12 -6.34 -36.56 41.33
CA MET A 12 -7.58 -35.79 41.46
C MET A 12 -7.27 -34.31 41.74
N ILE A 13 -7.63 -33.43 40.83
CA ILE A 13 -7.75 -32.00 41.11
C ILE A 13 -9.22 -31.66 41.32
N SER A 14 -9.53 -31.40 42.57
CA SER A 14 -10.81 -30.90 43.03
C SER A 14 -11.19 -29.60 42.35
N GLY A 15 -12.44 -29.53 41.92
CA GLY A 15 -13.05 -28.33 41.35
C GLY A 15 -13.09 -27.17 42.33
N VAL A 16 -12.71 -26.01 41.86
CA VAL A 16 -12.97 -24.73 42.52
C VAL A 16 -14.18 -24.09 41.82
N PRO A 17 -15.26 -23.76 42.56
CA PRO A 17 -16.40 -23.06 42.00
C PRO A 17 -16.05 -21.58 41.85
N ILE A 18 -16.10 -21.06 40.65
CA ILE A 18 -16.08 -19.63 40.36
C ILE A 18 -17.49 -19.08 40.54
N SER A 19 -17.72 -18.45 41.70
CA SER A 19 -18.89 -17.60 41.93
C SER A 19 -18.51 -16.14 41.64
N GLY A 20 -19.37 -15.45 40.90
CA GLY A 20 -19.42 -14.01 40.92
C GLY A 20 -19.12 -13.28 39.61
N VAL A 21 -20.11 -13.28 38.70
CA VAL A 21 -20.24 -12.23 37.69
C VAL A 21 -21.21 -11.18 38.22
N PRO A 22 -20.82 -9.93 38.46
CA PRO A 22 -21.78 -8.87 38.67
C PRO A 22 -22.44 -8.51 37.34
N GLY A 23 -23.75 -8.69 37.29
CA GLY A 23 -24.59 -8.26 36.18
C GLY A 23 -24.53 -6.75 35.99
N TRP A 24 -24.31 -6.32 34.79
CA TRP A 24 -24.53 -4.96 34.36
C TRP A 24 -25.93 -4.88 33.76
N ALA A 25 -26.86 -4.40 34.57
CA ALA A 25 -28.20 -4.04 34.15
C ALA A 25 -28.18 -2.68 33.47
N GLY A 26 -28.76 -2.65 32.31
CA GLY A 26 -29.51 -1.65 31.62
C GLY A 26 -29.40 -0.15 31.96
N ALA A 27 -29.11 0.62 30.92
CA ALA A 27 -29.68 1.95 30.80
C ALA A 27 -29.92 2.23 29.33
N THR A 28 -31.16 2.12 28.93
CA THR A 28 -31.73 2.79 27.75
C THR A 28 -31.92 4.26 28.06
N PRO A 29 -31.60 5.20 27.18
CA PRO A 29 -32.23 6.50 27.18
C PRO A 29 -33.34 6.52 26.13
N ALA A 30 -34.54 6.72 26.64
CA ALA A 30 -35.70 7.07 25.85
C ALA A 30 -35.65 8.52 25.41
N ALA A 31 -36.03 8.68 24.16
CA ALA A 31 -36.85 9.73 23.55
C ALA A 31 -37.01 11.09 24.28
N ALA A 32 -36.94 12.16 23.52
CA ALA A 32 -38.09 13.00 23.26
C ALA A 32 -37.72 14.33 22.60
N HIS A 33 -38.35 14.52 21.46
CA HIS A 33 -39.10 15.72 21.07
C HIS A 33 -38.43 17.10 21.15
N ARG A 34 -38.32 17.84 20.05
CA ARG A 34 -39.45 18.67 19.62
C ARG A 34 -39.19 19.35 18.29
N ALA A 35 -40.18 19.23 17.42
CA ALA A 35 -40.36 20.08 16.26
C ALA A 35 -40.68 21.52 16.68
N ALA A 36 -40.16 22.48 15.94
CA ALA A 36 -40.80 23.79 15.77
C ALA A 36 -40.53 24.26 14.36
N ALA A 37 -41.57 24.23 13.57
CA ALA A 37 -41.73 25.00 12.35
C ALA A 37 -42.13 26.45 12.75
N VAL A 38 -41.76 27.39 11.93
CA VAL A 38 -42.31 28.71 11.53
C VAL A 38 -41.14 29.45 10.88
N GLY A 39 -41.24 30.11 9.77
CA GLY A 39 -42.34 30.60 8.97
C GLY A 39 -41.71 31.21 7.72
N ALA A 40 -42.47 31.21 6.69
CA ALA A 40 -42.21 31.87 5.42
C ALA A 40 -42.12 33.38 5.58
N GLU A 41 -41.28 34.05 4.78
CA GLU A 41 -41.67 35.31 4.14
C GLU A 41 -40.89 35.51 2.85
N ALA A 42 -41.65 35.69 1.81
CA ALA A 42 -41.24 36.08 0.48
C ALA A 42 -40.88 37.58 0.49
N ALA A 43 -39.84 37.92 -0.22
CA ALA A 43 -39.66 39.27 -0.73
C ALA A 43 -39.23 39.18 -2.19
N GLU A 44 -40.20 39.46 -3.04
CA GLU A 44 -39.96 39.79 -4.44
C GLU A 44 -39.29 41.17 -4.49
N ALA A 45 -38.24 41.29 -5.28
CA ALA A 45 -37.76 42.59 -5.77
C ALA A 45 -37.36 42.38 -7.23
N GLU A 46 -38.18 42.93 -8.06
CA GLU A 46 -37.91 43.21 -9.47
C GLU A 46 -36.81 44.30 -9.56
N ALA A 47 -35.92 44.15 -10.52
CA ALA A 47 -35.29 45.26 -11.25
C ALA A 47 -34.35 44.70 -12.33
N GLU A 48 -34.74 44.90 -13.48
CA GLU A 48 -34.19 45.72 -14.61
C GLU A 48 -33.15 44.97 -15.45
N ALA A 49 -33.56 44.83 -16.70
CA ALA A 49 -32.77 44.39 -17.82
C ALA A 49 -31.70 45.46 -18.14
N ASP A 50 -30.47 45.02 -18.23
CA ASP A 50 -29.47 45.69 -19.04
C ASP A 50 -29.06 44.76 -20.16
N ASP A 51 -29.41 45.23 -21.33
CA ASP A 51 -29.14 44.67 -22.67
C ASP A 51 -27.69 44.99 -22.98
N ASP A 52 -26.80 44.01 -22.81
CA ASP A 52 -25.41 44.13 -23.27
C ASP A 52 -25.14 43.04 -24.32
N ASP A 53 -25.08 43.56 -25.51
CA ASP A 53 -24.82 42.95 -26.79
C ASP A 53 -23.47 42.14 -26.75
N HIS A 54 -23.55 40.85 -26.52
CA HIS A 54 -22.39 39.97 -26.65
C HIS A 54 -22.29 39.42 -28.06
N ASP A 55 -21.45 40.08 -28.82
CA ASP A 55 -20.92 39.60 -30.09
C ASP A 55 -20.55 38.11 -30.00
N GLY A 56 -21.39 37.26 -30.59
CA GLY A 56 -21.17 35.84 -30.72
C GLY A 56 -19.94 35.53 -31.57
N HIS A 57 -18.74 35.52 -30.97
CA HIS A 57 -17.62 34.89 -31.57
C HIS A 57 -17.76 33.37 -31.58
N THR A 58 -18.30 32.83 -32.63
CA THR A 58 -18.27 31.42 -32.94
C THR A 58 -16.83 30.97 -33.06
N VAL A 59 -16.28 30.34 -32.04
CA VAL A 59 -14.94 29.75 -32.08
C VAL A 59 -15.01 28.57 -33.06
N MET A 60 -14.28 28.68 -34.13
CA MET A 60 -14.26 27.68 -35.20
C MET A 60 -13.82 26.33 -34.66
N SER A 61 -14.55 25.28 -35.03
CA SER A 61 -14.32 23.87 -34.60
C SER A 61 -12.93 23.33 -34.87
N SER A 62 -12.12 24.01 -35.68
CA SER A 62 -10.73 23.65 -35.96
C SER A 62 -9.81 23.82 -34.75
N ALA A 63 -10.05 24.82 -33.87
CA ALA A 63 -9.25 25.01 -32.66
C ALA A 63 -9.45 23.91 -31.59
N ILE A 64 -10.62 23.25 -31.59
CA ILE A 64 -10.91 22.14 -30.68
C ILE A 64 -10.25 20.83 -31.16
N ALA A 65 -10.09 20.66 -32.47
CA ALA A 65 -9.39 19.52 -33.05
C ALA A 65 -7.88 19.55 -32.72
N ASP A 66 -7.28 20.72 -32.75
CA ASP A 66 -5.85 20.90 -32.40
C ASP A 66 -5.60 20.71 -30.88
N LEU A 67 -6.54 21.13 -30.03
CA LEU A 67 -6.48 20.87 -28.59
C LEU A 67 -6.65 19.37 -28.25
N LYS A 68 -7.45 18.65 -29.04
CA LYS A 68 -7.62 17.20 -28.86
C LYS A 68 -6.43 16.39 -29.37
N ALA A 69 -5.73 16.88 -30.39
CA ALA A 69 -4.46 16.30 -30.87
C ALA A 69 -3.30 16.56 -29.88
N ALA A 70 -3.30 17.71 -29.19
CA ALA A 70 -2.32 18.02 -28.15
C ALA A 70 -2.56 17.26 -26.84
N ALA A 71 -3.77 16.72 -26.62
CA ALA A 71 -4.11 15.89 -25.46
C ALA A 71 -3.73 14.40 -25.62
N SER A 72 -3.10 14.01 -26.72
CA SER A 72 -2.31 12.78 -26.83
C SER A 72 -1.05 13.00 -26.02
N ALA A 73 -1.18 12.90 -24.69
CA ALA A 73 -0.10 13.10 -23.75
C ALA A 73 1.08 12.22 -24.16
N PRO A 74 2.30 12.78 -24.27
CA PRO A 74 3.49 11.96 -24.34
C PRO A 74 3.48 11.06 -23.10
N SER A 75 3.63 9.76 -23.33
CA SER A 75 3.82 8.78 -22.26
C SER A 75 4.80 9.38 -21.26
N ALA A 76 4.39 9.47 -20.00
CA ALA A 76 5.25 9.99 -18.93
C ALA A 76 6.65 9.38 -19.08
N PRO A 77 7.73 10.13 -18.89
CA PRO A 77 9.07 9.61 -18.99
C PRO A 77 9.16 8.39 -18.07
N LYS A 78 9.42 7.23 -18.67
CA LYS A 78 9.66 6.00 -17.93
C LYS A 78 10.98 6.24 -17.19
N PHE A 79 10.88 6.56 -15.91
CA PHE A 79 12.04 6.61 -15.03
C PHE A 79 12.53 5.18 -14.88
N SER A 80 13.45 4.76 -15.74
CA SER A 80 14.29 3.62 -15.45
C SER A 80 15.20 4.05 -14.31
N ALA A 81 14.85 3.69 -13.09
CA ALA A 81 15.74 3.87 -11.96
C ALA A 81 17.08 3.17 -12.28
N PRO A 82 18.22 3.74 -11.92
CA PRO A 82 19.51 3.11 -12.16
C PRO A 82 19.49 1.72 -11.53
N ALA A 83 19.78 0.71 -12.34
CA ALA A 83 19.80 -0.68 -11.87
C ALA A 83 20.75 -0.79 -10.67
N ASN A 84 20.30 -1.41 -9.59
CA ASN A 84 21.16 -1.71 -8.44
C ASN A 84 22.30 -2.62 -8.91
N PRO A 85 23.58 -2.20 -8.88
CA PRO A 85 24.71 -3.00 -9.37
C PRO A 85 24.88 -4.31 -8.59
N ASN A 86 24.34 -4.38 -7.37
CA ASN A 86 24.36 -5.55 -6.50
C ASN A 86 23.05 -6.33 -6.53
N ALA A 87 22.15 -6.05 -7.49
CA ALA A 87 20.92 -6.81 -7.61
C ALA A 87 21.25 -8.28 -7.99
N PRO A 88 20.54 -9.26 -7.40
CA PRO A 88 20.74 -10.66 -7.71
C PRO A 88 20.40 -10.93 -9.18
N LYS A 89 21.04 -11.96 -9.73
CA LYS A 89 20.68 -12.49 -11.04
C LYS A 89 19.52 -13.45 -10.90
N ILE A 90 18.52 -13.27 -11.76
CA ILE A 90 17.32 -14.09 -11.84
C ILE A 90 17.12 -14.58 -13.27
N LEU A 91 16.35 -15.65 -13.42
CA LEU A 91 16.01 -16.17 -14.74
C LEU A 91 15.04 -15.19 -15.44
N ALA A 92 15.41 -14.76 -16.63
CA ALA A 92 14.68 -13.75 -17.40
C ALA A 92 14.71 -14.05 -18.89
N VAL A 93 13.71 -13.57 -19.62
CA VAL A 93 13.74 -13.44 -21.07
C VAL A 93 13.97 -11.97 -21.41
N THR A 94 15.06 -11.70 -22.11
CA THR A 94 15.42 -10.33 -22.49
C THR A 94 14.84 -10.00 -23.86
N CYS A 95 14.09 -8.90 -23.99
CA CYS A 95 13.57 -8.44 -25.27
C CYS A 95 14.67 -7.83 -26.15
N GLU A 96 14.36 -7.55 -27.42
CA GLU A 96 15.29 -6.93 -28.39
C GLU A 96 15.85 -5.58 -27.93
N ASN A 97 15.12 -4.89 -27.04
CA ASN A 97 15.54 -3.60 -26.47
C ASN A 97 16.31 -3.75 -25.14
N GLY A 98 16.66 -4.98 -24.73
CA GLY A 98 17.45 -5.26 -23.55
C GLY A 98 16.69 -5.24 -22.23
N HIS A 99 15.36 -5.23 -22.24
CA HIS A 99 14.57 -5.27 -21.00
C HIS A 99 14.36 -6.72 -20.54
N PRO A 100 14.77 -7.07 -19.32
CA PRO A 100 14.51 -8.40 -18.75
C PRO A 100 13.05 -8.53 -18.31
N ASN A 101 12.47 -9.70 -18.55
CA ASN A 101 11.09 -10.03 -18.23
C ASN A 101 10.98 -11.43 -17.63
N PRO A 102 9.91 -11.72 -16.84
CA PRO A 102 9.61 -13.07 -16.41
C PRO A 102 9.42 -14.01 -17.59
N THR A 103 9.87 -15.26 -17.44
CA THR A 103 9.80 -16.29 -18.50
C THR A 103 8.38 -16.67 -18.93
N ALA A 104 7.40 -16.40 -18.08
CA ALA A 104 5.98 -16.67 -18.34
C ALA A 104 5.28 -15.60 -19.20
N ARG A 105 5.97 -14.52 -19.59
CA ARG A 105 5.38 -13.45 -20.39
C ARG A 105 5.65 -13.62 -21.87
N GLU A 106 4.67 -13.25 -22.67
CA GLU A 106 4.79 -13.24 -24.14
C GLU A 106 5.28 -11.88 -24.68
N ASN A 107 5.01 -10.80 -23.96
CA ASN A 107 5.36 -9.46 -24.36
C ASN A 107 6.11 -8.72 -23.25
N CYS A 108 7.08 -7.91 -23.68
CA CYS A 108 7.86 -7.07 -22.78
C CYS A 108 6.97 -6.02 -22.10
N ARG A 109 7.09 -5.92 -20.77
CA ARG A 109 6.33 -4.97 -19.98
C ARG A 109 6.72 -3.51 -20.27
N GLU A 110 8.00 -3.28 -20.57
CA GLU A 110 8.53 -1.94 -20.78
C GLU A 110 8.18 -1.36 -22.17
N CYS A 111 8.37 -2.17 -23.23
CA CYS A 111 8.25 -1.71 -24.60
C CYS A 111 7.18 -2.43 -25.43
N GLY A 112 6.53 -3.48 -24.89
CA GLY A 112 5.50 -4.24 -25.59
C GLY A 112 6.03 -5.21 -26.67
N SER A 113 7.34 -5.26 -26.95
CA SER A 113 7.91 -6.18 -27.94
C SER A 113 7.66 -7.63 -27.56
N HIS A 114 7.45 -8.48 -28.57
CA HIS A 114 7.30 -9.92 -28.34
C HIS A 114 8.58 -10.53 -27.78
N LEU A 115 8.44 -11.46 -26.82
CA LEU A 115 9.55 -12.16 -26.18
C LEU A 115 9.74 -13.50 -26.88
N SER A 116 10.80 -13.62 -27.66
CA SER A 116 11.13 -14.84 -28.41
C SER A 116 12.50 -15.42 -28.05
N ALA A 117 13.26 -14.73 -27.18
CA ALA A 117 14.58 -15.17 -26.76
C ALA A 117 14.52 -16.32 -25.76
N GLU A 118 15.61 -17.08 -25.65
CA GLU A 118 15.76 -18.07 -24.59
C GLU A 118 15.95 -17.40 -23.23
N ALA A 119 15.53 -18.10 -22.16
CA ALA A 119 15.69 -17.60 -20.80
C ALA A 119 17.16 -17.67 -20.36
N GLU A 120 17.67 -16.59 -19.82
CA GLU A 120 19.04 -16.45 -19.33
C GLU A 120 19.08 -15.76 -17.94
N LEU A 121 20.24 -15.82 -17.27
CA LEU A 121 20.44 -15.11 -16.01
C LEU A 121 20.70 -13.63 -16.27
N ALA A 122 19.73 -12.79 -15.97
CA ALA A 122 19.82 -11.34 -16.05
C ALA A 122 19.82 -10.70 -14.66
N THR A 123 20.36 -9.49 -14.54
CA THR A 123 20.27 -8.71 -13.31
C THR A 123 18.80 -8.32 -13.07
N ARG A 124 18.31 -8.58 -11.85
CA ARG A 124 16.92 -8.24 -11.49
C ARG A 124 16.67 -6.72 -11.62
N PRO A 125 15.70 -6.29 -12.39
CA PRO A 125 15.30 -4.89 -12.45
C PRO A 125 14.58 -4.48 -11.16
N SER A 126 14.22 -3.20 -11.03
CA SER A 126 13.25 -2.76 -10.03
C SER A 126 11.90 -3.44 -10.29
N LEU A 127 11.30 -4.03 -9.25
CA LEU A 127 10.02 -4.74 -9.37
C LEU A 127 8.80 -3.82 -9.20
N GLY A 128 9.02 -2.52 -9.29
CA GLY A 128 8.01 -1.50 -9.08
C GLY A 128 8.45 -0.51 -8.01
N ARG A 129 7.49 0.20 -7.43
CA ARG A 129 7.74 1.18 -6.37
C ARG A 129 6.70 1.08 -5.27
N MET A 130 7.08 1.54 -4.10
CA MET A 130 6.23 1.67 -2.93
C MET A 130 6.11 3.16 -2.56
N VAL A 131 4.89 3.65 -2.42
CA VAL A 131 4.60 5.01 -1.97
C VAL A 131 4.21 4.97 -0.50
N VAL A 132 5.01 5.56 0.37
CA VAL A 132 4.77 5.64 1.81
C VAL A 132 4.02 6.93 2.10
N THR A 133 2.78 6.84 2.55
CA THR A 133 1.96 7.98 2.94
C THR A 133 1.77 7.97 4.46
N SER A 134 1.94 9.10 5.12
CA SER A 134 1.63 9.24 6.55
C SER A 134 0.54 10.30 6.74
N GLY A 135 -0.45 10.00 7.59
CA GLY A 135 -1.60 10.86 7.86
C GLY A 135 -1.26 12.17 8.58
N ALA A 136 -0.09 12.26 9.20
CA ALA A 136 0.47 13.52 9.66
C ALA A 136 1.10 14.24 8.47
N ALA A 137 0.29 15.05 7.78
CA ALA A 137 0.81 16.05 6.86
C ALA A 137 1.79 16.94 7.64
N THR A 138 3.08 16.65 7.54
CA THR A 138 4.10 17.61 7.94
C THR A 138 3.95 18.79 7.00
N SER A 139 3.37 19.86 7.54
CA SER A 139 3.33 21.19 6.94
C SER A 139 4.76 21.73 6.85
N GLY A 140 5.45 21.29 5.80
CA GLY A 140 6.75 21.77 5.38
C GLY A 140 6.64 22.18 3.93
N ALA A 141 6.68 23.48 3.70
CA ALA A 141 6.87 24.22 2.47
C ALA A 141 6.69 23.45 1.15
N ALA A 142 5.68 23.88 0.38
CA ALA A 142 5.28 23.41 -0.95
C ALA A 142 4.35 22.18 -0.95
N GLY A 143 3.08 22.43 -0.88
CA GLY A 143 1.83 21.72 -1.17
C GLY A 143 1.81 20.47 -2.09
N ILE A 144 2.77 19.60 -1.97
CA ILE A 144 2.73 18.28 -2.57
C ILE A 144 2.22 17.33 -1.48
N ARG A 145 1.01 16.82 -1.66
CA ARG A 145 0.56 15.59 -1.00
C ARG A 145 1.41 14.44 -1.56
N GLY A 146 2.70 14.45 -1.28
CA GLY A 146 3.66 13.51 -1.82
C GLY A 146 4.06 12.54 -0.73
N GLY A 147 3.62 11.30 -0.83
CA GLY A 147 4.24 10.20 -0.09
C GLY A 147 5.71 10.04 -0.49
N GLN A 148 6.52 9.48 0.39
CA GLN A 148 7.88 9.10 0.06
C GLN A 148 7.84 7.93 -0.93
N VAL A 149 8.43 8.12 -2.12
CA VAL A 149 8.55 7.06 -3.12
C VAL A 149 9.81 6.24 -2.85
N VAL A 150 9.67 4.93 -2.81
CA VAL A 150 10.74 3.96 -2.57
C VAL A 150 10.74 2.95 -3.71
N GLU A 151 11.82 2.90 -4.47
CA GLU A 151 12.02 1.89 -5.53
C GLU A 151 12.26 0.51 -4.93
N LEU A 152 11.64 -0.51 -5.50
CA LEU A 152 11.75 -1.91 -5.08
C LEU A 152 12.86 -2.62 -5.86
N ASP A 153 14.07 -2.11 -5.73
CA ASP A 153 15.32 -2.68 -6.27
C ASP A 153 16.04 -3.59 -5.27
N ARG A 154 15.69 -3.49 -4.00
CA ARG A 154 16.24 -4.25 -2.86
C ARG A 154 15.19 -4.39 -1.76
N PRO A 155 15.39 -5.29 -0.77
CA PRO A 155 14.48 -5.40 0.37
C PRO A 155 14.33 -4.08 1.12
N VAL A 156 13.18 -3.86 1.76
CA VAL A 156 12.87 -2.64 2.51
C VAL A 156 12.32 -3.04 3.88
N ILE A 157 12.81 -2.41 4.96
CA ILE A 157 12.23 -2.53 6.30
C ILE A 157 11.62 -1.18 6.68
N VAL A 158 10.33 -1.20 7.00
CA VAL A 158 9.56 -0.01 7.40
C VAL A 158 9.25 -0.07 8.89
N GLY A 159 9.35 1.06 9.58
CA GLY A 159 9.00 1.17 10.97
C GLY A 159 9.38 2.53 11.57
N ARG A 160 9.07 2.76 12.85
CA ARG A 160 9.39 4.04 13.50
C ARG A 160 10.89 4.24 13.79
N ARG A 161 11.68 3.15 13.86
CA ARG A 161 13.14 3.12 14.01
C ARG A 161 13.69 1.81 13.45
N PRO A 162 13.56 1.56 12.14
CA PRO A 162 13.90 0.28 11.55
C PRO A 162 15.38 -0.05 11.73
N ARG A 163 15.65 -1.32 11.91
CA ARG A 163 17.01 -1.87 12.03
C ARG A 163 17.11 -3.14 11.21
N THR A 164 18.30 -3.42 10.71
CA THR A 164 18.62 -4.68 10.08
C THR A 164 19.65 -5.43 10.91
N ASN A 165 19.52 -6.73 10.99
CA ASN A 165 20.54 -7.63 11.54
C ASN A 165 21.39 -8.26 10.41
N ASN A 166 21.03 -7.98 9.16
CA ASN A 166 21.75 -8.51 8.01
C ASN A 166 22.99 -7.65 7.74
N THR A 167 24.14 -8.31 7.69
CA THR A 167 25.45 -7.67 7.48
C THR A 167 25.98 -7.86 6.05
N SER A 168 25.29 -8.62 5.21
CA SER A 168 25.68 -8.83 3.81
C SER A 168 25.41 -7.59 2.98
N ALA A 169 26.44 -6.99 2.41
CA ALA A 169 26.33 -5.76 1.61
C ALA A 169 25.38 -5.91 0.40
N ASP A 170 25.33 -7.08 -0.21
CA ASP A 170 24.55 -7.37 -1.41
C ASP A 170 23.04 -7.46 -1.16
N GLN A 171 22.64 -7.71 0.09
CA GLN A 171 21.26 -7.87 0.51
C GLN A 171 20.84 -6.85 1.59
N MET A 172 21.60 -5.77 1.75
CA MET A 172 21.30 -4.78 2.76
C MET A 172 19.95 -4.10 2.48
N PRO A 173 18.95 -4.27 3.35
CA PRO A 173 17.64 -3.67 3.14
C PRO A 173 17.72 -2.15 3.25
N ARG A 174 16.86 -1.48 2.50
CA ARG A 174 16.60 -0.05 2.67
C ARG A 174 15.75 0.15 3.93
N LEU A 175 16.19 1.05 4.81
CA LEU A 175 15.47 1.37 6.04
C LEU A 175 14.61 2.62 5.82
N VAL A 176 13.30 2.48 6.00
CA VAL A 176 12.32 3.57 5.85
C VAL A 176 11.73 3.88 7.21
N THR A 177 12.02 5.09 7.69
CA THR A 177 11.50 5.57 8.98
C THR A 177 10.19 6.30 8.76
N VAL A 178 9.16 5.92 9.52
CA VAL A 178 7.84 6.55 9.51
C VAL A 178 7.52 7.16 10.88
N SER A 179 6.68 8.20 10.87
CA SER A 179 6.19 8.81 12.11
C SER A 179 5.10 7.95 12.73
N SER A 180 5.15 7.75 14.04
CA SER A 180 4.15 7.00 14.80
C SER A 180 3.91 7.71 16.13
N PRO A 181 3.08 8.76 16.16
CA PRO A 181 2.82 9.57 17.35
C PRO A 181 2.18 8.75 18.48
N GLN A 182 1.30 7.83 18.16
CA GLN A 182 0.63 6.95 19.14
C GLN A 182 1.44 5.69 19.45
N GLN A 183 2.59 5.52 18.80
CA GLN A 183 3.49 4.36 18.93
C GLN A 183 2.85 3.03 18.49
N ASP A 184 1.84 3.08 17.65
CA ASP A 184 1.18 1.91 17.08
C ASP A 184 2.11 1.14 16.13
N ILE A 185 3.05 1.84 15.48
CA ILE A 185 4.02 1.23 14.58
C ILE A 185 5.25 0.78 15.37
N SER A 186 5.61 -0.49 15.22
CA SER A 186 6.81 -1.09 15.84
C SER A 186 8.09 -0.46 15.31
N ARG A 187 9.22 -0.67 16.02
CA ARG A 187 10.54 -0.17 15.59
C ARG A 187 10.91 -0.66 14.20
N SER A 188 10.91 -1.97 13.97
CA SER A 188 10.82 -2.59 12.66
C SER A 188 9.44 -3.22 12.61
N HIS A 189 8.58 -2.77 11.69
CA HIS A 189 7.17 -3.16 11.67
C HIS A 189 6.90 -4.16 10.57
N THR A 190 7.29 -3.83 9.36
CA THR A 190 7.08 -4.71 8.21
C THR A 190 8.33 -4.77 7.34
N GLU A 191 8.52 -5.91 6.72
CA GLU A 191 9.56 -6.15 5.74
C GLU A 191 8.94 -6.38 4.36
N ILE A 192 9.51 -5.71 3.37
CA ILE A 192 9.21 -5.95 1.96
C ILE A 192 10.39 -6.73 1.41
N SER A 193 10.20 -7.98 1.07
CA SER A 193 11.21 -8.84 0.45
C SER A 193 10.95 -9.02 -1.03
N LEU A 194 12.01 -9.30 -1.79
CA LEU A 194 11.95 -9.48 -3.23
C LEU A 194 12.48 -10.88 -3.57
N GLU A 195 11.62 -11.74 -4.09
CA GLU A 195 11.95 -13.10 -4.47
C GLU A 195 11.69 -13.29 -5.96
N ASP A 196 12.74 -13.53 -6.73
CA ASP A 196 12.69 -13.57 -8.20
C ASP A 196 11.96 -12.33 -8.76
N TRP A 197 10.78 -12.52 -9.31
CA TRP A 197 9.92 -11.48 -9.88
C TRP A 197 8.78 -11.03 -8.95
N HIS A 198 8.78 -11.50 -7.69
CA HIS A 198 7.70 -11.27 -6.74
C HIS A 198 8.11 -10.30 -5.64
N VAL A 199 7.15 -9.47 -5.25
CA VAL A 199 7.24 -8.60 -4.09
C VAL A 199 6.38 -9.20 -2.98
N LEU A 200 6.98 -9.40 -1.82
CA LEU A 200 6.30 -9.98 -0.66
C LEU A 200 6.36 -9.02 0.53
N VAL A 201 5.29 -9.00 1.29
CA VAL A 201 5.21 -8.24 2.54
C VAL A 201 5.13 -9.21 3.72
N THR A 202 5.83 -8.89 4.81
CA THR A 202 5.85 -9.68 6.03
C THR A 202 5.62 -8.77 7.24
N ASP A 203 4.66 -9.09 8.09
CA ASP A 203 4.54 -8.48 9.41
C ASP A 203 5.61 -9.06 10.34
N LEU A 204 6.44 -8.21 10.95
CA LEU A 204 7.54 -8.63 11.82
C LEU A 204 7.08 -8.93 13.26
N ALA A 205 5.99 -9.66 13.40
CA ALA A 205 5.35 -10.02 14.68
C ALA A 205 5.04 -8.79 15.54
N THR A 206 4.41 -7.81 14.94
CA THR A 206 4.10 -6.54 15.58
C THR A 206 2.89 -6.64 16.51
N THR A 207 2.81 -5.75 17.50
CA THR A 207 1.71 -5.75 18.50
C THR A 207 0.36 -5.46 17.83
N ASN A 208 0.32 -4.44 16.98
CA ASN A 208 -0.92 -4.01 16.34
C ASN A 208 -1.17 -4.69 14.98
N GLY A 209 -0.14 -5.35 14.42
CA GLY A 209 -0.21 -6.09 13.16
C GLY A 209 -0.28 -5.18 11.94
N THR A 210 -0.26 -5.81 10.80
CA THR A 210 -0.26 -5.19 9.47
C THR A 210 -1.52 -5.62 8.74
N THR A 211 -2.22 -4.69 8.08
CA THR A 211 -3.44 -4.99 7.32
C THR A 211 -3.22 -4.79 5.83
N LEU A 212 -3.51 -5.80 5.03
CA LEU A 212 -3.49 -5.73 3.57
C LEU A 212 -4.88 -5.31 3.06
N LEU A 213 -4.91 -4.25 2.26
CA LEU A 213 -6.07 -3.71 1.58
C LEU A 213 -5.88 -3.95 0.08
N ARG A 214 -6.64 -4.89 -0.46
CA ARG A 214 -6.59 -5.27 -1.88
C ARG A 214 -7.85 -4.76 -2.58
N PRO A 215 -7.75 -4.11 -3.76
CA PRO A 215 -8.91 -3.64 -4.48
C PRO A 215 -9.95 -4.74 -4.69
N GLY A 216 -11.22 -4.45 -4.33
CA GLY A 216 -12.33 -5.39 -4.47
C GLY A 216 -12.38 -6.54 -3.45
N GLN A 217 -11.51 -6.55 -2.45
CA GLN A 217 -11.50 -7.54 -1.38
C GLN A 217 -11.66 -6.88 -0.01
N PRO A 218 -12.19 -7.60 0.99
CA PRO A 218 -12.23 -7.09 2.36
C PRO A 218 -10.80 -6.95 2.92
N PRO A 219 -10.59 -5.99 3.85
CA PRO A 219 -9.32 -5.86 4.55
C PRO A 219 -8.91 -7.17 5.22
N ARG A 220 -7.63 -7.54 5.07
CA ARG A 220 -7.09 -8.78 5.63
C ARG A 220 -5.86 -8.49 6.48
N ARG A 221 -5.89 -8.89 7.74
CA ARG A 221 -4.73 -8.83 8.62
C ARG A 221 -3.72 -9.91 8.22
N LEU A 222 -2.45 -9.54 8.13
CA LEU A 222 -1.36 -10.47 7.84
C LEU A 222 -1.06 -11.35 9.06
N HIS A 223 -0.69 -12.59 8.81
CA HIS A 223 -0.16 -13.45 9.86
C HIS A 223 1.29 -13.05 10.18
N PRO A 224 1.65 -12.97 11.46
CA PRO A 224 3.00 -12.61 11.86
C PRO A 224 4.05 -13.56 11.26
N ASN A 225 5.13 -12.99 10.71
CA ASN A 225 6.26 -13.69 10.09
C ASN A 225 5.91 -14.54 8.85
N GLU A 226 4.71 -14.43 8.31
CA GLU A 226 4.34 -15.05 7.05
C GLU A 226 4.51 -14.06 5.89
N LYS A 227 5.07 -14.56 4.79
CA LYS A 227 5.22 -13.79 3.56
C LYS A 227 3.93 -13.80 2.77
N GLU A 228 3.47 -12.63 2.42
CA GLU A 228 2.28 -12.44 1.59
C GLU A 228 2.63 -11.74 0.30
N LEU A 229 2.19 -12.28 -0.83
CA LEU A 229 2.39 -11.69 -2.14
C LEU A 229 1.59 -10.39 -2.27
N VAL A 230 2.23 -9.31 -2.72
CA VAL A 230 1.57 -8.06 -3.08
C VAL A 230 1.49 -7.91 -4.59
N SER A 231 0.42 -7.25 -5.03
CA SER A 231 0.10 -6.96 -6.42
C SER A 231 0.04 -5.45 -6.65
N ASP A 232 -0.02 -5.06 -7.91
CA ASP A 232 -0.19 -3.67 -8.30
C ASP A 232 -1.50 -3.08 -7.74
N GLY A 233 -1.40 -1.91 -7.10
CA GLY A 233 -2.52 -1.25 -6.44
C GLY A 233 -2.86 -1.75 -5.04
N ASP A 234 -2.18 -2.79 -4.52
CA ASP A 234 -2.35 -3.20 -3.12
C ASP A 234 -1.86 -2.09 -2.16
N VAL A 235 -2.54 -1.98 -1.03
CA VAL A 235 -2.17 -1.04 0.03
C VAL A 235 -1.97 -1.81 1.33
N VAL A 236 -0.89 -1.51 2.04
CA VAL A 236 -0.59 -2.07 3.36
C VAL A 236 -0.71 -0.97 4.41
N ASP A 237 -1.60 -1.15 5.37
CA ASP A 237 -1.83 -0.24 6.49
C ASP A 237 -1.06 -0.73 7.72
N LEU A 238 -0.24 0.15 8.28
CA LEU A 238 0.60 -0.09 9.45
C LEU A 238 0.01 0.47 10.75
N GLY A 239 -1.09 1.22 10.66
CA GLY A 239 -1.63 2.02 11.76
C GLY A 239 -1.05 3.45 11.78
N ASP A 240 -1.51 4.28 12.72
CA ASP A 240 -1.11 5.69 12.86
C ASP A 240 -1.31 6.52 11.56
N GLY A 241 -2.22 6.06 10.67
CA GLY A 241 -2.46 6.67 9.36
C GLY A 241 -1.30 6.50 8.37
N VAL A 242 -0.41 5.54 8.58
CA VAL A 242 0.68 5.23 7.67
C VAL A 242 0.28 4.09 6.75
N THR A 243 0.34 4.34 5.45
CA THR A 243 0.05 3.35 4.41
C THR A 243 1.19 3.22 3.41
N LEU A 244 1.35 2.01 2.88
CA LEU A 244 2.30 1.65 1.83
C LEU A 244 1.49 1.25 0.60
N THR A 245 1.50 2.06 -0.45
CA THR A 245 0.83 1.75 -1.72
C THR A 245 1.84 1.18 -2.70
N PHE A 246 1.53 0.04 -3.29
CA PHE A 246 2.39 -0.63 -4.27
C PHE A 246 1.96 -0.29 -5.69
N GLU A 247 2.90 0.22 -6.48
CA GLU A 247 2.65 0.68 -7.84
C GLU A 247 3.65 0.09 -8.82
N GLY A 248 3.17 -0.28 -9.99
CA GLY A 248 4.01 -0.86 -11.03
C GLY A 248 4.59 -2.22 -10.65
N ILE A 249 3.90 -3.02 -9.82
CA ILE A 249 4.35 -4.36 -9.45
C ILE A 249 4.20 -5.32 -10.65
N TRP A 250 5.15 -6.26 -10.79
CA TRP A 250 5.27 -7.21 -11.92
C TRP A 250 4.21 -8.31 -11.87
#